data_5926a5fff415e4d847e919a8a33de6c9
#
_entry.id   5926a5fff415e4d847e919a8a33de6c9
#
_cell.length_a   1.000
_cell.length_b   1.000
_cell.length_c   1.000
_cell.angle_alpha   90.00
_cell.angle_beta   90.00
_cell.angle_gamma   90.00
#
_symmetry.space_group_name_H-M   'P 1'
#
loop_
_entity.id
_entity.type
_entity.pdbx_description
1 polymer ?
#
loop_
_entity_poly.entity_id
_entity_poly.type
_entity_poly.pdbx_seq_one_letter_code
_entity_poly.pdbx_strand_id
1 'polypeptide(L)'
;MKTAALCASLLAVLTLPALTASPTAKPEEVGLSSERLHRINQMIERRIAAGDIAGAVTIVARKGKVVHHAAQGVMDLQAKQAMTPGTMFRIASMTKPVIGVSVMMLVEEGKIRLNDPVSRFIPEFANLNKVAVPRPGASAAPPQGRQGGAASQGGAPQYDVVSANRQITIADLLKHGSGLVSGGLGAADAARLAPRTPTDTLATYIPKLAAVPLDF
;
A
#
# COMPACT_ATOMS: atom_id res chain seq x y z
N MET A 1 25.83 -27.86 -60.23
CA MET A 1 25.36 -26.50 -60.03
C MET A 1 24.65 -26.54 -58.67
N LYS A 2 25.25 -25.94 -57.61
CA LYS A 2 24.75 -25.97 -56.25
C LYS A 2 24.13 -24.60 -55.96
N THR A 3 22.81 -24.57 -55.78
CA THR A 3 22.06 -23.36 -55.39
C THR A 3 22.14 -23.21 -53.86
N ALA A 4 22.84 -22.18 -53.41
CA ALA A 4 22.86 -21.78 -51.99
C ALA A 4 21.58 -20.99 -51.65
N ALA A 5 20.77 -21.49 -50.74
CA ALA A 5 19.64 -20.79 -50.20
C ALA A 5 20.13 -19.85 -49.08
N LEU A 6 19.94 -18.55 -49.29
CA LEU A 6 20.27 -17.48 -48.32
C LEU A 6 19.10 -17.33 -47.35
N CYS A 7 19.23 -17.85 -46.12
CA CYS A 7 18.29 -17.58 -45.03
C CYS A 7 18.57 -16.20 -44.45
N ALA A 8 17.76 -15.21 -44.82
CA ALA A 8 17.75 -13.90 -44.19
C ALA A 8 16.90 -13.98 -42.90
N SER A 9 17.57 -14.11 -41.75
CA SER A 9 16.94 -14.01 -40.45
C SER A 9 16.59 -12.55 -40.15
N LEU A 10 15.31 -12.20 -40.22
CA LEU A 10 14.81 -10.89 -39.86
C LEU A 10 14.81 -10.78 -38.32
N LEU A 11 15.85 -10.16 -37.75
CA LEU A 11 15.89 -9.81 -36.34
C LEU A 11 14.92 -8.64 -36.10
N ALA A 12 13.69 -8.94 -35.66
CA ALA A 12 12.77 -7.93 -35.15
C ALA A 12 13.30 -7.41 -33.79
N VAL A 13 13.99 -6.29 -33.84
CA VAL A 13 14.34 -5.54 -32.62
C VAL A 13 13.04 -4.98 -32.02
N LEU A 14 12.50 -5.63 -30.98
CA LEU A 14 11.47 -5.05 -30.15
C LEU A 14 12.09 -3.81 -29.46
N THR A 15 11.85 -2.64 -30.02
CA THR A 15 12.11 -1.38 -29.33
C THR A 15 11.09 -1.25 -28.21
N LEU A 16 11.48 -1.67 -27.00
CA LEU A 16 10.76 -1.28 -25.79
C LEU A 16 10.67 0.25 -25.79
N PRO A 17 9.48 0.85 -25.60
CA PRO A 17 9.39 2.28 -25.46
C PRO A 17 10.27 2.69 -24.29
N ALA A 18 11.29 3.50 -24.56
CA ALA A 18 12.08 4.09 -23.50
C ALA A 18 11.11 4.80 -22.55
N LEU A 19 11.19 4.51 -21.25
CA LEU A 19 10.48 5.27 -20.22
C LEU A 19 10.92 6.73 -20.37
N THR A 20 10.15 7.50 -21.15
CA THR A 20 10.41 8.93 -21.33
C THR A 20 10.21 9.62 -20.00
N ALA A 21 11.20 10.40 -19.58
CA ALA A 21 11.05 11.24 -18.40
C ALA A 21 9.76 12.06 -18.51
N SER A 22 9.03 12.19 -17.40
CA SER A 22 7.79 12.97 -17.38
C SER A 22 8.05 14.37 -17.93
N PRO A 23 7.22 14.89 -18.85
CA PRO A 23 7.42 16.21 -19.43
C PRO A 23 7.41 17.27 -18.33
N THR A 24 8.30 18.24 -18.43
CA THR A 24 8.41 19.36 -17.49
C THR A 24 7.81 20.64 -18.10
N ALA A 25 7.41 21.59 -17.24
CA ALA A 25 6.97 22.93 -17.66
C ALA A 25 7.26 23.94 -16.57
N LYS A 26 7.22 25.22 -16.91
CA LYS A 26 7.20 26.28 -15.90
C LYS A 26 5.84 26.26 -15.18
N PRO A 27 5.80 26.49 -13.87
CA PRO A 27 4.55 26.49 -13.11
C PRO A 27 3.46 27.38 -13.71
N GLU A 28 3.83 28.56 -14.21
CA GLU A 28 2.92 29.54 -14.80
C GLU A 28 2.20 29.03 -16.07
N GLU A 29 2.87 28.21 -16.86
CA GLU A 29 2.31 27.60 -18.09
C GLU A 29 1.12 26.67 -17.79
N VAL A 30 1.06 26.15 -16.59
CA VAL A 30 -0.03 25.27 -16.15
C VAL A 30 -0.94 25.92 -15.09
N GLY A 31 -0.78 27.22 -14.86
CA GLY A 31 -1.59 27.99 -13.92
C GLY A 31 -1.22 27.77 -12.44
N LEU A 32 0.06 27.56 -12.16
CA LEU A 32 0.65 27.55 -10.83
C LEU A 32 1.64 28.71 -10.68
N SER A 33 2.01 29.04 -9.45
CA SER A 33 2.97 30.11 -9.14
C SER A 33 4.29 29.52 -8.66
N SER A 34 5.39 29.86 -9.31
CA SER A 34 6.74 29.49 -8.89
C SER A 34 7.05 29.98 -7.48
N GLU A 35 6.64 31.22 -7.14
CA GLU A 35 6.81 31.80 -5.80
C GLU A 35 6.10 30.94 -4.72
N ARG A 36 4.84 30.51 -4.99
CA ARG A 36 4.10 29.69 -4.05
C ARG A 36 4.70 28.30 -3.91
N LEU A 37 5.18 27.70 -5.00
CA LEU A 37 5.85 26.39 -4.97
C LEU A 37 7.17 26.46 -4.18
N HIS A 38 7.89 27.59 -4.23
CA HIS A 38 9.10 27.78 -3.42
C HIS A 38 8.82 27.70 -1.91
N ARG A 39 7.61 28.02 -1.45
CA ARG A 39 7.22 27.85 -0.03
C ARG A 39 7.27 26.39 0.44
N ILE A 40 7.13 25.42 -0.47
CA ILE A 40 7.33 23.99 -0.15
C ILE A 40 8.77 23.79 0.32
N ASN A 41 9.76 24.29 -0.43
CA ASN A 41 11.17 24.16 -0.06
C ASN A 41 11.45 24.80 1.30
N GLN A 42 10.97 26.01 1.53
CA GLN A 42 11.12 26.71 2.81
C GLN A 42 10.49 25.95 3.99
N MET A 43 9.36 25.30 3.76
CA MET A 43 8.70 24.47 4.79
C MET A 43 9.55 23.25 5.11
N ILE A 44 10.05 22.54 4.09
CA ILE A 44 10.92 21.37 4.27
C ILE A 44 12.22 21.76 4.99
N GLU A 45 12.85 22.86 4.59
CA GLU A 45 14.07 23.38 5.24
C GLU A 45 13.86 23.63 6.73
N ARG A 46 12.73 24.26 7.11
CA ARG A 46 12.39 24.48 8.53
C ARG A 46 12.22 23.15 9.28
N ARG A 47 11.61 22.13 8.66
CA ARG A 47 11.43 20.82 9.30
C ARG A 47 12.77 20.08 9.47
N ILE A 48 13.67 20.21 8.50
CA ILE A 48 15.02 19.64 8.59
C ILE A 48 15.81 20.37 9.70
N ALA A 49 15.76 21.70 9.74
CA ALA A 49 16.44 22.50 10.75
C ALA A 49 15.92 22.23 12.17
N ALA A 50 14.62 21.92 12.31
CA ALA A 50 14.01 21.51 13.58
C ALA A 50 14.35 20.07 13.98
N GLY A 51 14.98 19.27 13.11
CA GLY A 51 15.25 17.85 13.37
C GLY A 51 14.04 16.94 13.23
N ASP A 52 12.90 17.43 12.73
CA ASP A 52 11.68 16.65 12.55
C ASP A 52 11.83 15.57 11.47
N ILE A 53 12.60 15.86 10.41
CA ILE A 53 12.90 14.96 9.30
C ILE A 53 14.37 15.12 8.88
N ALA A 54 14.95 14.03 8.37
CA ALA A 54 16.33 14.07 7.87
C ALA A 54 16.45 14.72 6.50
N GLY A 55 15.44 14.53 5.66
CA GLY A 55 15.36 15.05 4.31
C GLY A 55 14.06 14.67 3.62
N ALA A 56 13.82 15.23 2.46
CA ALA A 56 12.63 14.95 1.66
C ALA A 56 12.89 15.13 0.16
N VAL A 57 12.11 14.41 -0.64
CA VAL A 57 11.92 14.71 -2.06
C VAL A 57 10.48 15.15 -2.26
N THR A 58 10.30 16.27 -2.93
CA THR A 58 8.97 16.82 -3.24
C THR A 58 8.79 16.94 -4.75
N ILE A 59 7.61 16.55 -5.23
CA ILE A 59 7.24 16.63 -6.64
C ILE A 59 5.83 17.20 -6.76
N VAL A 60 5.62 18.11 -7.69
CA VAL A 60 4.30 18.62 -8.07
C VAL A 60 4.16 18.51 -9.58
N ALA A 61 3.05 17.91 -10.02
CA ALA A 61 2.68 17.83 -11.41
C ALA A 61 1.27 18.40 -11.63
N ARG A 62 1.05 19.05 -12.76
CA ARG A 62 -0.26 19.54 -13.20
C ARG A 62 -0.39 19.42 -14.71
N LYS A 63 -1.57 19.04 -15.19
CA LYS A 63 -1.83 18.82 -16.62
C LYS A 63 -0.80 17.86 -17.26
N GLY A 64 -0.42 16.79 -16.54
CA GLY A 64 0.56 15.81 -17.00
C GLY A 64 2.02 16.29 -17.07
N LYS A 65 2.34 17.50 -16.57
CA LYS A 65 3.69 18.07 -16.60
C LYS A 65 4.21 18.28 -15.18
N VAL A 66 5.48 17.92 -14.94
CA VAL A 66 6.18 18.19 -13.67
C VAL A 66 6.62 19.65 -13.66
N VAL A 67 6.24 20.37 -12.61
CA VAL A 67 6.52 21.79 -12.45
C VAL A 67 7.35 22.11 -11.20
N HIS A 68 7.56 21.13 -10.35
CA HIS A 68 8.42 21.21 -9.18
C HIS A 68 8.95 19.82 -8.89
N HIS A 69 10.25 19.69 -8.71
CA HIS A 69 10.91 18.47 -8.28
C HIS A 69 12.17 18.87 -7.53
N ALA A 70 12.17 18.74 -6.21
CA ALA A 70 13.26 19.15 -5.35
C ALA A 70 13.62 18.10 -4.32
N ALA A 71 14.89 18.00 -3.98
CA ALA A 71 15.41 17.16 -2.92
C ALA A 71 16.17 18.05 -1.93
N GLN A 72 15.97 17.83 -0.63
CA GLN A 72 16.55 18.63 0.45
C GLN A 72 16.94 17.72 1.62
N GLY A 73 18.03 18.09 2.30
CA GLY A 73 18.55 17.33 3.45
C GLY A 73 19.33 16.08 3.05
N VAL A 74 19.32 15.09 3.91
CA VAL A 74 20.09 13.84 3.77
C VAL A 74 19.18 12.62 3.80
N MET A 75 19.58 11.57 3.08
CA MET A 75 18.91 10.27 3.09
C MET A 75 19.48 9.34 4.17
N ASP A 76 20.67 9.63 4.67
CA ASP A 76 21.32 8.95 5.78
C ASP A 76 21.94 9.98 6.72
N LEU A 77 21.52 9.98 7.99
CA LEU A 77 22.00 10.92 9.01
C LEU A 77 23.43 10.61 9.44
N GLN A 78 23.83 9.34 9.46
CA GLN A 78 25.17 8.93 9.90
C GLN A 78 26.20 9.16 8.80
N ALA A 79 25.91 8.69 7.60
CA ALA A 79 26.79 8.87 6.43
C ALA A 79 26.73 10.28 5.84
N LYS A 80 25.79 11.13 6.30
CA LYS A 80 25.50 12.46 5.74
C LYS A 80 25.29 12.45 4.22
N GLN A 81 24.76 11.37 3.71
CA GLN A 81 24.50 11.20 2.27
C GLN A 81 23.38 12.13 1.84
N ALA A 82 23.65 12.99 0.86
CA ALA A 82 22.67 13.96 0.37
C ALA A 82 21.42 13.28 -0.23
N MET A 83 20.25 13.85 0.04
CA MET A 83 19.00 13.50 -0.64
C MET A 83 19.09 13.90 -2.11
N THR A 84 18.61 13.04 -3.01
CA THR A 84 18.55 13.33 -4.45
C THR A 84 17.12 13.09 -4.97
N PRO A 85 16.75 13.69 -6.12
CA PRO A 85 15.45 13.39 -6.74
C PRO A 85 15.20 11.91 -7.05
N GLY A 86 16.28 11.13 -7.26
CA GLY A 86 16.24 9.69 -7.51
C GLY A 86 16.31 8.81 -6.27
N THR A 87 16.29 9.38 -5.06
CA THR A 87 16.33 8.60 -3.83
C THR A 87 15.13 7.66 -3.72
N MET A 88 15.40 6.39 -3.40
CA MET A 88 14.36 5.39 -3.20
C MET A 88 13.75 5.46 -1.82
N PHE A 89 12.42 5.39 -1.74
CA PHE A 89 11.65 5.42 -0.51
C PHE A 89 10.83 4.14 -0.32
N ARG A 90 10.66 3.72 0.92
CA ARG A 90 9.64 2.75 1.29
C ARG A 90 8.28 3.43 1.27
N ILE A 91 7.47 3.12 0.27
CA ILE A 91 6.19 3.80 0.03
C ILE A 91 5.05 3.32 0.95
N ALA A 92 5.28 2.27 1.77
CA ALA A 92 4.31 1.75 2.73
C ALA A 92 2.88 1.66 2.13
N SER A 93 1.90 2.32 2.71
CA SER A 93 0.50 2.26 2.26
C SER A 93 0.24 2.87 0.87
N MET A 94 1.15 3.63 0.32
CA MET A 94 1.05 4.09 -1.08
C MET A 94 1.16 2.92 -2.09
N THR A 95 1.56 1.73 -1.65
CA THR A 95 1.46 0.49 -2.43
C THR A 95 0.00 0.13 -2.74
N LYS A 96 -0.97 0.51 -1.89
CA LYS A 96 -2.38 0.13 -2.06
C LYS A 96 -3.01 0.60 -3.37
N PRO A 97 -2.85 1.86 -3.81
CA PRO A 97 -3.33 2.28 -5.13
C PRO A 97 -2.74 1.45 -6.27
N VAL A 98 -1.46 1.09 -6.20
CA VAL A 98 -0.80 0.26 -7.23
C VAL A 98 -1.45 -1.13 -7.29
N ILE A 99 -1.66 -1.76 -6.14
CA ILE A 99 -2.38 -3.05 -6.06
C ILE A 99 -3.83 -2.89 -6.54
N GLY A 100 -4.50 -1.80 -6.14
CA GLY A 100 -5.86 -1.51 -6.58
C GLY A 100 -5.98 -1.45 -8.10
N VAL A 101 -5.08 -0.74 -8.78
CA VAL A 101 -5.02 -0.69 -10.25
C VAL A 101 -4.79 -2.08 -10.82
N SER A 102 -3.85 -2.87 -10.27
CA SER A 102 -3.58 -4.23 -10.74
C SER A 102 -4.80 -5.15 -10.62
N VAL A 103 -5.57 -5.02 -9.53
CA VAL A 103 -6.84 -5.77 -9.38
C VAL A 103 -7.87 -5.30 -10.41
N MET A 104 -7.99 -3.99 -10.67
CA MET A 104 -8.91 -3.48 -11.67
C MET A 104 -8.56 -3.90 -13.10
N MET A 105 -7.27 -4.07 -13.42
CA MET A 105 -6.85 -4.66 -14.70
C MET A 105 -7.37 -6.11 -14.83
N LEU A 106 -7.30 -6.91 -13.76
CA LEU A 106 -7.85 -8.27 -13.78
C LEU A 106 -9.39 -8.28 -13.89
N VAL A 107 -10.06 -7.26 -13.34
CA VAL A 107 -11.51 -7.07 -13.52
C VAL A 107 -11.83 -6.74 -14.98
N GLU A 108 -11.09 -5.84 -15.61
CA GLU A 108 -11.23 -5.47 -17.02
C GLU A 108 -11.00 -6.67 -17.95
N GLU A 109 -10.04 -7.53 -17.62
CA GLU A 109 -9.78 -8.80 -18.34
C GLU A 109 -10.82 -9.90 -18.06
N GLY A 110 -11.80 -9.65 -17.20
CA GLY A 110 -12.84 -10.63 -16.85
C GLY A 110 -12.39 -11.79 -15.97
N LYS A 111 -11.17 -11.73 -15.42
CA LYS A 111 -10.59 -12.77 -14.55
C LYS A 111 -11.14 -12.73 -13.13
N ILE A 112 -11.53 -11.57 -12.65
CA ILE A 112 -12.07 -11.31 -11.31
C ILE A 112 -13.31 -10.44 -11.45
N ARG A 113 -14.30 -10.66 -10.56
CA ARG A 113 -15.44 -9.75 -10.37
C ARG A 113 -15.35 -9.12 -8.99
N LEU A 114 -15.75 -7.87 -8.87
CA LEU A 114 -15.73 -7.16 -7.58
C LEU A 114 -16.58 -7.86 -6.50
N ASN A 115 -17.67 -8.53 -6.90
CA ASN A 115 -18.55 -9.27 -6.00
C ASN A 115 -18.13 -10.74 -5.81
N ASP A 116 -17.05 -11.19 -6.42
CA ASP A 116 -16.53 -12.52 -6.16
C ASP A 116 -16.12 -12.62 -4.68
N PRO A 117 -16.47 -13.72 -3.98
CA PRO A 117 -15.96 -13.96 -2.64
C PRO A 117 -14.44 -14.19 -2.69
N VAL A 118 -13.75 -13.65 -1.71
CA VAL A 118 -12.28 -13.81 -1.61
C VAL A 118 -11.88 -15.29 -1.56
N SER A 119 -12.72 -16.14 -0.97
CA SER A 119 -12.53 -17.58 -0.87
C SER A 119 -12.43 -18.31 -2.22
N ARG A 120 -12.93 -17.70 -3.30
CA ARG A 120 -12.74 -18.23 -4.67
C ARG A 120 -11.27 -18.29 -5.07
N PHE A 121 -10.46 -17.36 -4.57
CA PHE A 121 -9.04 -17.21 -4.91
C PHE A 121 -8.13 -17.63 -3.77
N ILE A 122 -8.62 -17.52 -2.53
CA ILE A 122 -7.90 -17.85 -1.29
C ILE A 122 -8.85 -18.74 -0.47
N PRO A 123 -8.80 -20.06 -0.64
CA PRO A 123 -9.78 -21.01 -0.04
C PRO A 123 -9.86 -20.93 1.49
N GLU A 124 -8.79 -20.53 2.16
CA GLU A 124 -8.74 -20.36 3.62
C GLU A 124 -9.78 -19.36 4.13
N PHE A 125 -10.16 -18.39 3.30
CA PHE A 125 -11.20 -17.41 3.63
C PHE A 125 -12.63 -17.95 3.54
N ALA A 126 -12.83 -19.18 3.05
CA ALA A 126 -14.16 -19.81 3.08
C ALA A 126 -14.69 -19.99 4.50
N ASN A 127 -13.79 -20.19 5.46
CA ASN A 127 -14.11 -20.38 6.88
C ASN A 127 -14.05 -19.07 7.68
N LEU A 128 -13.69 -17.95 7.05
CA LEU A 128 -13.66 -16.62 7.66
C LEU A 128 -15.09 -16.02 7.66
N ASN A 129 -15.97 -16.65 8.43
CA ASN A 129 -17.37 -16.25 8.60
C ASN A 129 -17.69 -15.87 10.05
N LYS A 130 -16.68 -15.43 10.80
CA LYS A 130 -16.78 -15.07 12.22
C LYS A 130 -16.51 -13.59 12.38
N VAL A 131 -17.39 -12.91 13.13
CA VAL A 131 -17.31 -11.48 13.44
C VAL A 131 -17.20 -11.30 14.95
N ALA A 132 -16.28 -10.44 15.37
CA ALA A 132 -16.14 -10.02 16.76
C ALA A 132 -17.19 -8.93 17.09
N VAL A 133 -18.09 -9.19 18.02
CA VAL A 133 -19.13 -8.24 18.46
C VAL A 133 -18.87 -7.84 19.92
N PRO A 134 -18.86 -6.54 20.25
CA PRO A 134 -18.62 -6.10 21.63
C PRO A 134 -19.62 -6.73 22.60
N ARG A 135 -19.17 -7.19 23.75
CA ARG A 135 -20.07 -7.61 24.83
C ARG A 135 -20.80 -6.41 25.40
N PRO A 136 -22.07 -6.55 25.78
CA PRO A 136 -22.79 -5.52 26.51
C PRO A 136 -22.03 -5.09 27.76
N GLY A 137 -21.74 -3.79 27.90
CA GLY A 137 -20.95 -3.25 29.00
C GLY A 137 -19.44 -3.26 28.83
N ALA A 138 -18.91 -3.84 27.75
CA ALA A 138 -17.51 -3.65 27.39
C ALA A 138 -17.28 -2.21 26.95
N SER A 139 -16.37 -1.51 27.61
CA SER A 139 -15.93 -0.18 27.16
C SER A 139 -15.29 -0.34 25.78
N ALA A 140 -15.86 0.31 24.77
CA ALA A 140 -15.22 0.41 23.48
C ALA A 140 -13.87 1.11 23.68
N ALA A 141 -12.78 0.36 23.62
CA ALA A 141 -11.47 0.99 23.58
C ALA A 141 -11.44 1.94 22.38
N PRO A 142 -11.05 3.21 22.55
CA PRO A 142 -10.97 4.13 21.43
C PRO A 142 -10.06 3.53 20.36
N PRO A 143 -10.35 3.75 19.06
CA PRO A 143 -9.50 3.28 17.98
C PRO A 143 -8.11 3.86 18.21
N GLN A 144 -7.18 3.02 18.65
CA GLN A 144 -5.80 3.44 18.84
C GLN A 144 -5.24 3.77 17.47
N GLY A 145 -4.86 5.02 17.29
CA GLY A 145 -4.16 5.51 16.11
C GLY A 145 -2.92 4.65 15.82
N ARG A 146 -2.54 4.58 14.59
CA ARG A 146 -1.46 3.82 13.93
C ARG A 146 -0.07 3.89 14.57
N GLN A 147 0.05 3.78 15.87
CA GLN A 147 1.34 3.60 16.52
C GLN A 147 1.39 2.16 17.01
N GLY A 148 2.46 1.44 16.64
CA GLY A 148 2.73 0.08 17.08
C GLY A 148 2.79 0.01 18.60
N GLY A 149 1.63 -0.04 19.22
CA GLY A 149 1.46 -0.21 20.65
C GLY A 149 1.58 -1.68 20.99
N ALA A 150 2.37 -1.96 22.01
CA ALA A 150 2.50 -3.27 22.63
C ALA A 150 1.13 -3.87 22.92
N ALA A 151 0.96 -5.15 22.58
CA ALA A 151 -0.22 -5.92 22.90
C ALA A 151 -0.53 -5.76 24.40
N SER A 152 -1.75 -5.35 24.73
CA SER A 152 -2.23 -5.33 26.10
C SER A 152 -2.21 -6.75 26.65
N GLN A 153 -1.45 -6.96 27.75
CA GLN A 153 -1.32 -8.28 28.35
C GLN A 153 -2.66 -8.76 28.92
N GLY A 154 -3.18 -9.89 28.38
CA GLY A 154 -3.79 -10.94 29.16
C GLY A 154 -5.14 -10.69 29.83
N GLY A 155 -6.06 -9.91 29.24
CA GLY A 155 -7.49 -9.93 29.62
C GLY A 155 -8.28 -10.89 28.71
N ALA A 156 -9.36 -11.51 29.24
CA ALA A 156 -10.30 -12.27 28.39
C ALA A 156 -10.86 -11.35 27.28
N PRO A 157 -11.11 -11.88 26.06
CA PRO A 157 -11.64 -11.06 24.98
C PRO A 157 -12.93 -10.38 25.40
N GLN A 158 -13.04 -9.07 25.16
CA GLN A 158 -14.21 -8.26 25.49
C GLN A 158 -15.27 -8.30 24.39
N TYR A 159 -15.28 -9.35 23.60
CA TYR A 159 -16.21 -9.55 22.50
C TYR A 159 -16.69 -11.00 22.44
N ASP A 160 -17.85 -11.19 21.87
CA ASP A 160 -18.37 -12.50 21.46
C ASP A 160 -18.11 -12.69 19.97
N VAL A 161 -18.00 -13.96 19.56
CA VAL A 161 -17.80 -14.31 18.14
C VAL A 161 -19.12 -14.83 17.59
N VAL A 162 -19.63 -14.16 16.57
CA VAL A 162 -20.87 -14.55 15.88
C VAL A 162 -20.58 -14.90 14.41
N SER A 163 -21.50 -15.60 13.77
CA SER A 163 -21.40 -15.87 12.35
C SER A 163 -21.58 -14.60 11.53
N ALA A 164 -20.75 -14.41 10.50
CA ALA A 164 -20.96 -13.36 9.52
C ALA A 164 -22.17 -13.67 8.62
N ASN A 165 -22.88 -12.65 8.19
CA ASN A 165 -24.04 -12.80 7.29
C ASN A 165 -23.65 -13.18 5.86
N ARG A 166 -22.42 -12.94 5.46
CA ARG A 166 -21.88 -13.22 4.13
C ARG A 166 -20.35 -13.36 4.16
N GLN A 167 -19.80 -13.91 3.10
CA GLN A 167 -18.37 -13.91 2.88
C GLN A 167 -17.87 -12.51 2.45
N ILE A 168 -16.61 -12.21 2.76
CA ILE A 168 -15.96 -10.99 2.26
C ILE A 168 -15.70 -11.10 0.75
N THR A 169 -15.85 -9.99 0.05
CA THR A 169 -15.67 -9.89 -1.39
C THR A 169 -14.42 -9.11 -1.77
N ILE A 170 -14.01 -9.18 -3.04
CA ILE A 170 -12.93 -8.36 -3.58
C ILE A 170 -13.22 -6.86 -3.38
N ALA A 171 -14.49 -6.44 -3.57
CA ALA A 171 -14.89 -5.04 -3.31
C ALA A 171 -14.68 -4.64 -1.85
N ASP A 172 -14.93 -5.53 -0.88
CA ASP A 172 -14.73 -5.24 0.54
C ASP A 172 -13.25 -5.02 0.86
N LEU A 173 -12.35 -5.80 0.26
CA LEU A 173 -10.90 -5.59 0.40
C LEU A 173 -10.47 -4.23 -0.17
N LEU A 174 -10.91 -3.89 -1.38
CA LEU A 174 -10.54 -2.64 -2.05
C LEU A 174 -11.07 -1.39 -1.33
N LYS A 175 -12.24 -1.49 -0.69
CA LYS A 175 -12.88 -0.39 0.06
C LYS A 175 -12.46 -0.33 1.53
N HIS A 176 -11.59 -1.22 2.02
CA HIS A 176 -11.29 -1.40 3.43
C HIS A 176 -12.52 -1.72 4.31
N GLY A 177 -13.55 -2.34 3.73
CA GLY A 177 -14.78 -2.76 4.38
C GLY A 177 -14.84 -4.26 4.64
N SER A 178 -13.71 -4.95 4.69
CA SER A 178 -13.65 -6.39 4.86
C SER A 178 -13.75 -6.85 6.32
N GLY A 179 -13.57 -5.96 7.28
CA GLY A 179 -13.45 -6.33 8.70
C GLY A 179 -12.16 -7.07 9.06
N LEU A 180 -11.23 -7.26 8.12
CA LEU A 180 -9.92 -7.85 8.44
C LEU A 180 -9.19 -6.98 9.44
N VAL A 181 -8.76 -7.59 10.53
CA VAL A 181 -8.24 -6.90 11.71
C VAL A 181 -6.98 -6.10 11.38
N SER A 182 -7.00 -4.82 11.74
CA SER A 182 -5.83 -3.93 11.67
C SER A 182 -5.66 -3.08 12.96
N GLY A 183 -6.42 -3.37 14.01
CA GLY A 183 -6.37 -2.63 15.27
C GLY A 183 -7.70 -2.52 16.03
N GLY A 184 -8.73 -3.28 15.64
CA GLY A 184 -10.04 -3.28 16.30
C GLY A 184 -10.15 -4.29 17.45
N LEU A 185 -11.37 -4.78 17.71
CA LEU A 185 -11.68 -5.69 18.81
C LEU A 185 -10.86 -6.99 18.78
N GLY A 186 -10.61 -7.53 17.58
CA GLY A 186 -9.82 -8.74 17.37
C GLY A 186 -8.30 -8.54 17.40
N ALA A 187 -7.78 -7.34 17.66
CA ALA A 187 -6.35 -7.05 17.55
C ALA A 187 -5.48 -7.93 18.48
N ALA A 188 -5.93 -8.18 19.70
CA ALA A 188 -5.22 -9.05 20.65
C ALA A 188 -5.19 -10.50 20.15
N ASP A 189 -6.29 -10.98 19.58
CA ASP A 189 -6.36 -12.31 18.99
C ASP A 189 -5.58 -12.40 17.69
N ALA A 190 -5.52 -11.33 16.90
CA ALA A 190 -4.66 -11.29 15.71
C ALA A 190 -3.18 -11.51 16.08
N ALA A 191 -2.70 -10.90 17.15
CA ALA A 191 -1.33 -11.11 17.63
C ALA A 191 -1.08 -12.56 18.08
N ARG A 192 -2.10 -13.23 18.63
CA ARG A 192 -2.05 -14.61 19.11
C ARG A 192 -2.26 -15.65 18.00
N LEU A 193 -3.30 -15.45 17.15
CA LEU A 193 -3.71 -16.41 16.12
C LEU A 193 -2.93 -16.25 14.82
N ALA A 194 -2.52 -15.05 14.49
CA ALA A 194 -1.76 -14.72 13.31
C ALA A 194 -0.45 -13.98 13.63
N PRO A 195 0.43 -14.54 14.49
CA PRO A 195 1.69 -13.92 14.80
C PRO A 195 2.53 -13.82 13.55
N ARG A 196 3.07 -12.62 13.28
CA ARG A 196 3.99 -12.39 12.16
C ARG A 196 5.40 -12.74 12.57
N THR A 197 6.10 -13.47 11.70
CA THR A 197 7.54 -13.76 11.84
C THR A 197 8.31 -13.14 10.67
N PRO A 198 9.62 -12.88 10.83
CA PRO A 198 10.45 -12.37 9.73
C PRO A 198 10.50 -13.28 8.50
N THR A 199 10.20 -14.57 8.67
CA THR A 199 10.24 -15.60 7.64
C THR A 199 8.87 -15.83 6.97
N ASP A 200 7.81 -15.15 7.42
CA ASP A 200 6.48 -15.31 6.82
C ASP A 200 6.45 -14.77 5.39
N THR A 201 5.97 -15.62 4.51
CA THR A 201 5.53 -15.27 3.15
C THR A 201 4.01 -15.02 3.16
N LEU A 202 3.46 -14.52 2.05
CA LEU A 202 1.99 -14.42 1.91
C LEU A 202 1.33 -15.79 2.05
N ALA A 203 1.92 -16.83 1.47
CA ALA A 203 1.38 -18.20 1.53
C ALA A 203 1.34 -18.75 2.96
N THR A 204 2.28 -18.41 3.82
CA THR A 204 2.31 -18.88 5.22
C THR A 204 1.51 -17.98 6.17
N TYR A 205 1.37 -16.69 5.85
CA TYR A 205 0.67 -15.75 6.72
C TYR A 205 -0.84 -15.68 6.50
N ILE A 206 -1.30 -15.78 5.24
CA ILE A 206 -2.74 -15.69 4.91
C ILE A 206 -3.59 -16.73 5.65
N PRO A 207 -3.21 -18.03 5.73
CA PRO A 207 -3.95 -19.01 6.51
C PRO A 207 -4.08 -18.63 8.00
N LYS A 208 -3.03 -18.06 8.59
CA LYS A 208 -3.07 -17.56 9.97
C LYS A 208 -4.08 -16.42 10.11
N LEU A 209 -4.05 -15.47 9.18
CA LEU A 209 -4.97 -14.34 9.17
C LEU A 209 -6.43 -14.79 9.02
N ALA A 210 -6.69 -15.82 8.24
CA ALA A 210 -8.03 -16.38 8.04
C ALA A 210 -8.61 -17.04 9.29
N ALA A 211 -7.82 -17.30 10.33
CA ALA A 211 -8.28 -17.82 11.61
C ALA A 211 -8.75 -16.71 12.58
N VAL A 212 -8.49 -15.44 12.28
CA VAL A 212 -8.84 -14.29 13.14
C VAL A 212 -10.26 -13.82 12.83
N PRO A 213 -11.14 -13.62 13.83
CA PRO A 213 -12.47 -13.05 13.59
C PRO A 213 -12.38 -11.67 12.93
N LEU A 214 -13.34 -11.36 12.09
CA LEU A 214 -13.50 -10.01 11.51
C LEU A 214 -13.92 -9.00 12.56
N ASP A 215 -13.55 -7.73 12.43
CA ASP A 215 -13.93 -6.66 13.36
C ASP A 215 -15.37 -6.17 13.16
N PHE A 216 -16.03 -6.47 12.06
CA PHE A 216 -17.43 -6.15 11.73
C PHE A 216 -17.92 -6.98 10.54
#